data_1d20b9b245e50fa9368fcdd4860f1aa8
#
_entry.id   1d20b9b245e50fa9368fcdd4860f1aa8
#
_cell.length_a   1.000
_cell.length_b   1.000
_cell.length_c   1.000
_cell.angle_alpha   90.00
_cell.angle_beta   90.00
_cell.angle_gamma   90.00
#
_symmetry.space_group_name_H-M   'P 1'
#
loop_
_entity.id
_entity.type
_entity.pdbx_description
1 polymer ?
#
loop_
_entity_poly.entity_id
_entity_poly.type
_entity_poly.pdbx_seq_one_letter_code
_entity_poly.pdbx_strand_id
1 'polypeptide(L)'
;ELCFRAAEGLGGGMGGLTETCGAVSGAAMAIGLANSNGQDDRTSKQATYRIVRKLVNDFREQNGSTLCPELKGIKTKQPLRSCDGCIVDALQLAADALAGLPADKPLDA
;
A
#
# COMPACT_ATOMS: atom_id res chain seq x y z
N GLU A 1 -7.31 3.88 15.67
CA GLU A 1 -7.48 2.54 16.29
C GLU A 1 -8.23 1.58 15.37
N LEU A 2 -9.37 2.00 14.79
CA LEU A 2 -10.12 1.15 13.86
C LEU A 2 -9.29 0.77 12.63
N CYS A 3 -8.60 1.73 12.03
CA CYS A 3 -7.76 1.48 10.87
C CYS A 3 -6.61 0.54 11.21
N PHE A 4 -6.00 0.71 12.37
CA PHE A 4 -4.93 -0.17 12.81
C PHE A 4 -5.45 -1.60 12.94
N ARG A 5 -6.59 -1.78 13.57
CA ARG A 5 -7.19 -3.10 13.75
C ARG A 5 -7.57 -3.74 12.42
N ALA A 6 -8.14 -2.95 11.51
CA ALA A 6 -8.54 -3.46 10.19
C ALA A 6 -7.33 -3.89 9.36
N ALA A 7 -6.20 -3.23 9.52
CA ALA A 7 -5.00 -3.51 8.74
C ALA A 7 -4.09 -4.58 9.38
N GLU A 8 -4.35 -5.00 10.60
CA GLU A 8 -3.45 -5.88 11.35
C GLU A 8 -3.12 -7.16 10.59
N GLY A 9 -4.11 -7.75 9.92
CA GLY A 9 -3.91 -8.99 9.18
C GLY A 9 -3.13 -8.84 7.88
N LEU A 10 -2.86 -7.62 7.42
CA LEU A 10 -2.11 -7.39 6.19
C LEU A 10 -0.59 -7.57 6.38
N GLY A 11 -0.11 -7.47 7.61
CA GLY A 11 1.30 -7.62 7.90
C GLY A 11 1.83 -9.01 7.57
N GLY A 12 3.13 -9.09 7.30
CA GLY A 12 3.75 -10.38 6.99
C GLY A 12 3.20 -11.02 5.74
N GLY A 13 2.88 -10.24 4.71
CA GLY A 13 2.38 -10.76 3.44
C GLY A 13 1.10 -11.56 3.63
N MET A 14 0.08 -10.96 4.22
CA MET A 14 -1.22 -11.56 4.57
C MET A 14 -1.07 -12.64 5.64
N GLY A 15 -0.18 -12.39 6.59
CA GLY A 15 0.00 -13.24 7.77
C GLY A 15 0.85 -14.47 7.57
N GLY A 16 0.98 -14.96 6.34
CA GLY A 16 1.67 -16.22 6.06
C GLY A 16 2.96 -16.09 5.25
N LEU A 17 3.43 -14.88 5.03
CA LEU A 17 4.63 -14.58 4.25
C LEU A 17 4.52 -15.05 2.79
N THR A 18 3.32 -15.13 2.26
CA THR A 18 3.08 -15.68 0.92
C THR A 18 2.50 -14.70 -0.08
N GLU A 19 1.98 -13.55 0.40
CA GLU A 19 1.24 -12.62 -0.45
C GLU A 19 1.89 -11.25 -0.49
N THR A 20 1.13 -10.25 -0.91
CA THR A 20 1.61 -8.88 -1.05
C THR A 20 2.20 -8.33 0.25
N CYS A 21 3.30 -7.61 0.14
CA CYS A 21 3.95 -6.95 1.26
C CYS A 21 2.95 -6.04 1.99
N GLY A 22 2.91 -6.16 3.33
CA GLY A 22 1.99 -5.38 4.17
C GLY A 22 2.19 -3.88 4.05
N ALA A 23 3.41 -3.43 3.75
CA ALA A 23 3.68 -2.01 3.52
C ALA A 23 2.92 -1.50 2.29
N VAL A 24 2.87 -2.29 1.22
CA VAL A 24 2.14 -1.95 0.00
C VAL A 24 0.63 -1.97 0.25
N SER A 25 0.13 -3.02 0.90
CA SER A 25 -1.30 -3.13 1.24
C SER A 25 -1.75 -1.98 2.14
N GLY A 26 -0.93 -1.65 3.14
CA GLY A 26 -1.22 -0.55 4.05
C GLY A 26 -1.23 0.80 3.34
N ALA A 27 -0.30 1.02 2.41
CA ALA A 27 -0.27 2.24 1.60
C ALA A 27 -1.55 2.34 0.75
N ALA A 28 -2.01 1.22 0.18
CA ALA A 28 -3.26 1.20 -0.58
C ALA A 28 -4.45 1.58 0.30
N MET A 29 -4.50 1.11 1.55
CA MET A 29 -5.54 1.51 2.48
C MET A 29 -5.52 3.01 2.76
N ALA A 30 -4.33 3.58 2.96
CA ALA A 30 -4.19 5.02 3.21
C ALA A 30 -4.72 5.84 2.03
N ILE A 31 -4.41 5.41 0.80
CA ILE A 31 -4.91 6.07 -0.40
C ILE A 31 -6.43 5.97 -0.48
N GLY A 32 -7.00 4.80 -0.18
CA GLY A 32 -8.44 4.61 -0.16
C GLY A 32 -9.11 5.54 0.84
N LEU A 33 -8.59 5.63 2.06
CA LEU A 33 -9.14 6.52 3.08
C LEU A 33 -9.11 7.97 2.63
N ALA A 34 -8.05 8.40 1.96
CA ALA A 34 -7.89 9.79 1.54
C ALA A 34 -8.71 10.14 0.30
N ASN A 35 -8.85 9.21 -0.65
CA ASN A 35 -9.46 9.50 -1.94
C ASN A 35 -10.91 9.03 -2.10
N SER A 36 -11.34 8.03 -1.33
CA SER A 36 -12.68 7.47 -1.48
C SER A 36 -13.75 8.47 -1.06
N ASN A 37 -14.85 8.50 -1.81
CA ASN A 37 -16.03 9.27 -1.45
C ASN A 37 -16.99 8.46 -0.56
N GLY A 38 -16.61 7.25 -0.19
CA GLY A 38 -17.40 6.43 0.71
C GLY A 38 -18.39 5.52 0.01
N GLN A 39 -19.16 4.82 0.82
CA GLN A 39 -20.09 3.81 0.35
C GLN A 39 -21.22 4.38 -0.49
N ASP A 40 -21.67 5.60 -0.18
CA ASP A 40 -22.83 6.20 -0.82
C ASP A 40 -22.49 6.88 -2.15
N ASP A 41 -21.22 7.08 -2.45
CA ASP A 41 -20.78 7.66 -3.71
C ASP A 41 -19.57 6.92 -4.22
N ARG A 42 -19.78 5.93 -5.06
CA ARG A 42 -18.72 5.04 -5.57
C ARG A 42 -18.03 5.60 -6.82
N THR A 43 -18.24 6.86 -7.15
CA THR A 43 -17.62 7.46 -8.34
C THR A 43 -16.11 7.62 -8.20
N SER A 44 -15.58 7.61 -6.98
CA SER A 44 -14.14 7.70 -6.73
C SER A 44 -13.37 6.42 -7.03
N LYS A 45 -14.05 5.30 -7.23
CA LYS A 45 -13.43 3.98 -7.30
C LYS A 45 -12.33 3.90 -8.35
N GLN A 46 -12.60 4.36 -9.57
CA GLN A 46 -11.63 4.27 -10.66
C GLN A 46 -10.41 5.16 -10.41
N ALA A 47 -10.63 6.35 -9.84
CA ALA A 47 -9.52 7.23 -9.49
C ALA A 47 -8.63 6.61 -8.41
N THR A 48 -9.23 6.01 -7.38
CA THR A 48 -8.50 5.31 -6.32
C THR A 48 -7.68 4.16 -6.92
N TYR A 49 -8.28 3.37 -7.81
CA TYR A 49 -7.57 2.26 -8.47
C TYR A 49 -6.36 2.74 -9.25
N ARG A 50 -6.49 3.88 -9.95
CA ARG A 50 -5.39 4.44 -10.73
C ARG A 50 -4.22 4.84 -9.84
N ILE A 51 -4.52 5.48 -8.73
CA ILE A 51 -3.50 5.93 -7.78
C ILE A 51 -2.78 4.73 -7.16
N VAL A 52 -3.54 3.72 -6.72
CA VAL A 52 -2.98 2.51 -6.12
C VAL A 52 -2.15 1.74 -7.14
N ARG A 53 -2.63 1.64 -8.39
CA ARG A 53 -1.88 0.96 -9.45
C ARG A 53 -0.52 1.61 -9.69
N LYS A 54 -0.48 2.94 -9.70
CA LYS A 54 0.78 3.66 -9.85
C LYS A 54 1.72 3.37 -8.69
N LEU A 55 1.21 3.39 -7.46
CA LEU A 55 2.01 3.10 -6.27
C LEU A 55 2.59 1.68 -6.35
N VAL A 56 1.77 0.70 -6.69
CA VAL A 56 2.18 -0.70 -6.79
C VAL A 56 3.27 -0.86 -7.86
N ASN A 57 3.08 -0.24 -9.02
CA ASN A 57 4.06 -0.32 -10.10
C ASN A 57 5.38 0.36 -9.73
N ASP A 58 5.31 1.52 -9.11
CA ASP A 58 6.50 2.26 -8.67
C ASP A 58 7.27 1.47 -7.61
N PHE A 59 6.56 0.88 -6.66
CA PHE A 59 7.19 0.05 -5.62
C PHE A 59 7.89 -1.16 -6.24
N ARG A 60 7.21 -1.83 -7.18
CA ARG A 60 7.79 -2.99 -7.88
C ARG A 60 9.03 -2.60 -8.66
N GLU A 61 9.00 -1.46 -9.32
CA GLU A 61 10.14 -0.96 -10.08
C GLU A 61 11.33 -0.66 -9.17
N GLN A 62 11.08 -0.06 -8.01
CA GLN A 62 12.13 0.27 -7.05
C GLN A 62 12.72 -0.97 -6.38
N ASN A 63 11.93 -1.98 -6.09
CA ASN A 63 12.31 -3.09 -5.24
C ASN A 63 12.33 -4.46 -5.94
N GLY A 64 11.88 -4.53 -7.18
CA GLY A 64 11.87 -5.75 -7.95
C GLY A 64 10.65 -6.64 -7.75
N SER A 65 9.85 -6.41 -6.72
CA SER A 65 8.64 -7.19 -6.43
C SER A 65 7.76 -6.46 -5.43
N THR A 66 6.51 -6.88 -5.35
CA THR A 66 5.58 -6.47 -4.28
C THR A 66 5.23 -7.64 -3.37
N LEU A 67 5.73 -8.84 -3.68
CA LEU A 67 5.38 -10.04 -2.93
C LEU A 67 6.33 -10.24 -1.75
N CYS A 68 5.76 -10.47 -0.58
CA CYS A 68 6.52 -10.65 0.66
C CYS A 68 7.61 -11.72 0.53
N PRO A 69 7.31 -12.94 0.00
CA PRO A 69 8.35 -13.97 -0.06
C PRO A 69 9.51 -13.60 -0.97
N GLU A 70 9.27 -12.84 -2.03
CA GLU A 70 10.35 -12.40 -2.92
C GLU A 70 11.18 -11.28 -2.28
N LEU A 71 10.51 -10.32 -1.64
CA LEU A 71 11.19 -9.22 -0.95
C LEU A 71 12.05 -9.73 0.20
N LYS A 72 11.55 -10.70 0.95
CA LYS A 72 12.33 -11.31 2.04
C LYS A 72 13.36 -12.33 1.56
N GLY A 73 13.25 -12.78 0.33
CA GLY A 73 14.17 -13.78 -0.20
C GLY A 73 14.02 -15.14 0.44
N ILE A 74 12.79 -15.57 0.72
CA ILE A 74 12.55 -16.84 1.42
C ILE A 74 13.06 -18.02 0.64
N LYS A 75 12.81 -18.06 -0.67
CA LYS A 75 13.29 -19.14 -1.53
C LYS A 75 14.69 -18.90 -2.07
N THR A 76 14.98 -17.66 -2.45
CA THR A 76 16.25 -17.31 -3.08
C THR A 76 17.38 -17.11 -2.08
N LYS A 77 17.03 -16.89 -0.80
CA LYS A 77 17.95 -16.53 0.29
C LYS A 77 18.68 -15.21 0.02
N GLN A 78 18.13 -14.38 -0.87
CA GLN A 78 18.67 -13.07 -1.20
C GLN A 78 17.53 -12.06 -1.12
N PRO A 79 17.36 -11.36 0.03
CA PRO A 79 16.32 -10.37 0.16
C PRO A 79 16.49 -9.25 -0.87
N LEU A 80 15.39 -8.84 -1.51
CA LEU A 80 15.41 -7.68 -2.40
C LEU A 80 15.40 -6.38 -1.60
N ARG A 81 14.70 -6.38 -0.47
CA ARG A 81 14.61 -5.21 0.39
C ARG A 81 14.25 -5.65 1.81
N SER A 82 14.79 -4.99 2.82
CA SER A 82 14.41 -5.25 4.21
C SER A 82 12.97 -4.84 4.47
N CYS A 83 12.33 -5.40 5.48
CA CYS A 83 10.97 -5.01 5.87
C CYS A 83 10.90 -3.51 6.19
N ASP A 84 11.88 -3.01 6.94
CA ASP A 84 11.94 -1.58 7.27
C ASP A 84 12.09 -0.73 6.00
N GLY A 85 12.90 -1.17 5.05
CA GLY A 85 13.05 -0.50 3.77
C GLY A 85 11.77 -0.49 2.96
N CYS A 86 11.03 -1.60 2.95
CA CYS A 86 9.73 -1.66 2.28
C CYS A 86 8.75 -0.66 2.88
N ILE A 87 8.74 -0.54 4.20
CA ILE A 87 7.87 0.41 4.90
C ILE A 87 8.23 1.85 4.51
N VAL A 88 9.52 2.18 4.51
CA VAL A 88 9.99 3.53 4.15
C VAL A 88 9.60 3.84 2.69
N ASP A 89 9.84 2.92 1.77
CA ASP A 89 9.56 3.15 0.35
C ASP A 89 8.05 3.29 0.11
N ALA A 90 7.24 2.42 0.70
CA ALA A 90 5.79 2.50 0.56
C ALA A 90 5.23 3.78 1.19
N LEU A 91 5.77 4.18 2.33
CA LEU A 91 5.36 5.40 3.00
C LEU A 91 5.66 6.63 2.13
N GLN A 92 6.84 6.67 1.52
CA GLN A 92 7.21 7.78 0.64
C GLN A 92 6.30 7.84 -0.59
N LEU A 93 6.04 6.70 -1.22
CA LEU A 93 5.15 6.63 -2.38
C LEU A 93 3.73 7.05 -2.01
N ALA A 94 3.25 6.61 -0.84
CA ALA A 94 1.93 7.00 -0.36
C ALA A 94 1.87 8.49 -0.08
N ALA A 95 2.89 9.05 0.56
CA ALA A 95 2.95 10.47 0.85
C ALA A 95 2.93 11.31 -0.43
N ASP A 96 3.69 10.89 -1.45
CA ASP A 96 3.69 11.56 -2.74
C ASP A 96 2.33 11.49 -3.42
N ALA A 97 1.68 10.34 -3.36
CA ALA A 97 0.34 10.15 -3.92
C ALA A 97 -0.69 11.03 -3.22
N LEU A 98 -0.62 11.10 -1.88
CA LEU A 98 -1.55 11.91 -1.09
C LEU A 98 -1.35 13.41 -1.35
N ALA A 99 -0.12 13.84 -1.55
CA ALA A 99 0.19 15.24 -1.86
C ALA A 99 -0.42 15.68 -3.19
N GLY A 100 -0.65 14.74 -4.11
CA GLY A 100 -1.27 15.02 -5.41
C GLY A 100 -2.79 15.04 -5.39
N LEU A 101 -3.43 14.74 -4.26
CA LEU A 101 -4.88 14.72 -4.18
C LEU A 101 -5.45 16.14 -4.03
N PRO A 102 -6.71 16.36 -4.49
CA PRO A 102 -7.38 17.65 -4.26
C PRO A 102 -7.49 17.95 -2.77
N ALA A 103 -7.24 19.22 -2.42
CA ALA A 103 -7.23 19.65 -1.03
C ALA A 103 -8.60 19.58 -0.37
N ASP A 104 -9.67 19.53 -1.17
CA ASP A 104 -11.04 19.48 -0.67
C ASP A 104 -11.55 18.05 -0.43
N LYS A 105 -10.71 17.04 -0.64
CA LYS A 105 -11.07 15.66 -0.32
C LYS A 105 -11.04 15.48 1.19
N PRO A 106 -12.17 15.12 1.83
CA PRO A 106 -12.16 14.88 3.26
C PRO A 106 -11.51 13.55 3.61
N LEU A 107 -10.82 13.53 4.74
CA LEU A 107 -10.28 12.30 5.31
C LEU A 107 -11.25 11.69 6.33
N ASP A 108 -12.53 11.83 6.08
CA ASP A 108 -13.55 11.31 6.98
C ASP A 108 -13.65 9.79 6.83
N ALA A 109 -13.48 9.14 7.93
CA ALA A 109 -13.63 7.70 8.01
C ALA A 109 -15.04 7.34 8.43
#